data_954eb00ffeb0fd0c3f02fe1a39b6ea81
#
_entry.id   954eb00ffeb0fd0c3f02fe1a39b6ea81
#
_cell.length_a   1.000
_cell.length_b   1.000
_cell.length_c   1.000
_cell.angle_alpha   90.00
_cell.angle_beta   90.00
_cell.angle_gamma   90.00
#
_symmetry.space_group_name_H-M   'P 1'
#
loop_
_entity.id
_entity.type
_entity.pdbx_description
1 polymer ?
#
loop_
_entity_poly.entity_id
_entity_poly.type
_entity_poly.pdbx_seq_one_letter_code
_entity_poly.pdbx_strand_id
1 'polypeptide(L)'
;MITAMELRSLSAAFLEVDVEAAGIFSAGSAIGASIVGAVGGATVAEVAMHQTEEFATDQVVGDIAGGLISGASAAAGMHVARESAAAAEGLTPVLLVALTSDRIVLMDWHGNSASGTGPTRELISFPRATTQMTFGRVGANRKVTFDDGVKTTSITGALGWLSSGKEGKRDVLRGLGSTDC
;
A
#
# COMPACT_ATOMS: atom_id res chain seq x y z
N MET A 1 2.87 -20.04 -3.78
CA MET A 1 2.09 -18.77 -3.88
C MET A 1 1.16 -18.77 -2.67
N ILE A 2 1.19 -17.72 -1.86
CA ILE A 2 0.35 -17.63 -0.66
C ILE A 2 -1.13 -17.48 -1.05
N THR A 3 -2.01 -18.22 -0.41
CA THR A 3 -3.45 -18.23 -0.67
C THR A 3 -4.19 -17.26 0.26
N ALA A 4 -5.44 -16.90 -0.09
CA ALA A 4 -6.29 -16.09 0.79
C ALA A 4 -6.55 -16.79 2.14
N MET A 5 -6.67 -18.10 2.15
CA MET A 5 -6.87 -18.90 3.37
C MET A 5 -5.63 -18.88 4.26
N GLU A 6 -4.44 -18.99 3.70
CA GLU A 6 -3.18 -18.88 4.47
C GLU A 6 -3.02 -17.48 5.07
N LEU A 7 -3.35 -16.40 4.33
CA LEU A 7 -3.31 -15.04 4.85
C LEU A 7 -4.29 -14.86 6.03
N ARG A 8 -5.50 -15.40 5.91
CA ARG A 8 -6.47 -15.38 7.02
C ARG A 8 -5.94 -16.14 8.23
N SER A 9 -5.40 -17.33 8.04
CA SER A 9 -4.84 -18.13 9.13
C SER A 9 -3.68 -17.45 9.82
N LEU A 10 -2.76 -16.85 9.06
CA LEU A 10 -1.63 -16.09 9.61
C LEU A 10 -2.11 -14.85 10.39
N SER A 11 -3.11 -14.13 9.85
CA SER A 11 -3.69 -12.97 10.52
C SER A 11 -4.43 -13.37 11.80
N ALA A 12 -5.22 -14.45 11.76
CA ALA A 12 -5.96 -14.94 12.92
C ALA A 12 -5.01 -15.42 14.02
N ALA A 13 -3.93 -16.11 13.67
CA ALA A 13 -2.92 -16.54 14.61
C ALA A 13 -2.18 -15.36 15.28
N PHE A 14 -1.90 -14.30 14.52
CA PHE A 14 -1.24 -13.11 15.02
C PHE A 14 -2.15 -12.24 15.91
N LEU A 15 -3.40 -12.06 15.48
CA LEU A 15 -4.37 -11.20 16.20
C LEU A 15 -5.11 -11.91 17.33
N GLU A 16 -5.00 -13.24 17.41
CA GLU A 16 -5.72 -14.11 18.38
C GLU A 16 -7.25 -13.95 18.30
N VAL A 17 -7.79 -13.60 17.12
CA VAL A 17 -9.22 -13.43 16.86
C VAL A 17 -9.60 -14.01 15.50
N ASP A 18 -10.89 -14.23 15.30
CA ASP A 18 -11.41 -14.64 14.00
C ASP A 18 -11.24 -13.55 12.95
N VAL A 19 -10.70 -13.92 11.80
CA VAL A 19 -10.48 -13.05 10.64
C VAL A 19 -11.43 -13.45 9.51
N GLU A 20 -12.27 -12.52 9.07
CA GLU A 20 -13.23 -12.75 7.98
C GLU A 20 -12.54 -12.77 6.61
N ALA A 21 -11.61 -11.84 6.39
CA ALA A 21 -10.85 -11.73 5.16
C ALA A 21 -9.45 -11.16 5.43
N ALA A 22 -8.48 -11.55 4.61
CA ALA A 22 -7.13 -10.98 4.66
C ALA A 22 -6.53 -10.88 3.26
N GLY A 23 -5.74 -9.81 3.02
CA GLY A 23 -5.13 -9.57 1.71
C GLY A 23 -3.92 -8.65 1.81
N ILE A 24 -2.99 -8.80 0.85
CA ILE A 24 -1.76 -7.99 0.79
C ILE A 24 -1.99 -6.79 -0.12
N PHE A 25 -1.74 -5.60 0.41
CA PHE A 25 -1.90 -4.31 -0.25
C PHE A 25 -0.59 -3.52 -0.20
N SER A 26 -0.54 -2.43 -0.94
CA SER A 26 0.50 -1.42 -0.79
C SER A 26 -0.07 -0.22 -0.03
N ALA A 27 0.75 0.44 0.77
CA ALA A 27 0.41 1.74 1.32
C ALA A 27 0.10 2.72 0.19
N GLY A 28 -0.94 3.53 0.35
CA GLY A 28 -1.40 4.44 -0.70
C GLY A 28 -0.35 5.48 -1.08
N SER A 29 0.35 6.03 -0.10
CA SER A 29 1.50 6.92 -0.24
C SER A 29 2.67 6.30 -1.02
N ALA A 30 2.91 5.00 -0.82
CA ALA A 30 4.01 4.30 -1.48
C ALA A 30 3.85 4.23 -3.02
N ILE A 31 2.63 4.27 -3.55
CA ILE A 31 2.39 4.26 -5.00
C ILE A 31 2.67 5.64 -5.61
N GLY A 32 2.24 6.72 -4.97
CA GLY A 32 2.57 8.08 -5.40
C GLY A 32 4.07 8.33 -5.45
N ALA A 33 4.78 7.93 -4.39
CA ALA A 33 6.23 8.06 -4.29
C ALA A 33 6.99 7.24 -5.36
N SER A 34 6.43 6.14 -5.86
CA SER A 34 7.06 5.35 -6.93
C SER A 34 7.15 6.09 -8.26
N ILE A 35 6.18 6.94 -8.56
CA ILE A 35 6.15 7.73 -9.79
C ILE A 35 7.22 8.81 -9.70
N VAL A 36 7.35 9.47 -8.57
CA VAL A 36 8.36 10.51 -8.34
C VAL A 36 9.76 9.92 -8.27
N GLY A 37 9.97 8.80 -7.59
CA GLY A 37 11.26 8.13 -7.47
C GLY A 37 11.82 7.57 -8.78
N ALA A 38 10.96 7.25 -9.75
CA ALA A 38 11.40 6.83 -11.09
C ALA A 38 12.00 7.98 -11.91
N VAL A 39 11.61 9.22 -11.61
CA VAL A 39 12.01 10.42 -12.35
C VAL A 39 13.23 11.11 -11.73
N GLY A 40 13.51 10.91 -10.43
CA GLY A 40 14.56 11.66 -9.76
C GLY A 40 15.34 10.86 -8.72
N GLY A 41 16.31 10.07 -9.17
CA GLY A 41 17.10 9.21 -8.28
C GLY A 41 17.99 9.89 -7.23
N ALA A 42 18.07 11.23 -7.16
CA ALA A 42 19.00 11.94 -6.28
C ALA A 42 18.34 12.82 -5.20
N THR A 43 17.04 13.12 -5.25
CA THR A 43 16.41 14.14 -4.39
C THR A 43 15.16 13.65 -3.66
N VAL A 44 15.02 12.36 -3.50
CA VAL A 44 13.78 11.72 -3.00
C VAL A 44 13.42 12.13 -1.57
N ALA A 45 14.41 12.38 -0.73
CA ALA A 45 14.16 12.79 0.66
C ALA A 45 13.58 14.22 0.76
N GLU A 46 13.94 15.10 -0.16
CA GLU A 46 13.51 16.49 -0.17
C GLU A 46 12.13 16.66 -0.83
N VAL A 47 11.84 15.87 -1.85
CA VAL A 47 10.55 15.88 -2.56
C VAL A 47 9.42 15.32 -1.71
N ALA A 48 9.70 14.36 -0.83
CA ALA A 48 8.68 13.81 0.08
C ALA A 48 8.20 14.84 1.12
N MET A 49 9.00 15.88 1.41
CA MET A 49 8.65 16.92 2.38
C MET A 49 7.91 18.13 1.78
N HIS A 50 7.92 18.30 0.47
CA HIS A 50 7.28 19.43 -0.22
C HIS A 50 6.33 18.95 -1.31
N GLN A 51 5.20 18.33 -0.92
CA GLN A 51 4.06 18.15 -1.81
C GLN A 51 3.33 19.47 -2.00
N THR A 52 3.92 20.39 -2.75
CA THR A 52 3.20 21.51 -3.32
C THR A 52 3.10 21.32 -4.83
N GLU A 53 1.96 21.67 -5.39
CA GLU A 53 1.57 21.49 -6.80
C GLU A 53 2.52 22.17 -7.82
N GLU A 54 3.55 22.85 -7.39
CA GLU A 54 4.51 23.60 -8.24
C GLU A 54 5.67 22.77 -8.81
N PHE A 55 5.76 21.47 -8.49
CA PHE A 55 6.91 20.63 -8.89
C PHE A 55 6.82 20.05 -10.30
N ALA A 56 5.87 20.48 -11.10
CA ALA A 56 5.63 19.95 -12.45
C ALA A 56 6.28 20.77 -13.56
N THR A 57 7.31 21.58 -13.32
CA THR A 57 7.85 22.43 -14.37
C THR A 57 9.32 22.23 -14.69
N ASP A 58 9.55 22.12 -15.98
CA ASP A 58 10.73 22.36 -16.83
C ASP A 58 12.12 21.88 -16.38
N GLN A 59 12.51 21.95 -15.12
CA GLN A 59 13.88 21.66 -14.72
C GLN A 59 14.17 20.16 -14.57
N VAL A 60 13.18 19.36 -14.18
CA VAL A 60 13.32 17.90 -14.02
C VAL A 60 13.36 17.20 -15.37
N VAL A 61 12.69 17.73 -16.38
CA VAL A 61 12.64 17.14 -17.72
C VAL A 61 13.96 17.36 -18.49
N GLY A 62 14.66 18.47 -18.21
CA GLY A 62 15.94 18.78 -18.85
C GLY A 62 17.11 17.86 -18.45
N ASP A 63 17.17 17.48 -17.18
CA ASP A 63 18.26 16.64 -16.67
C ASP A 63 18.06 15.13 -16.99
N ILE A 64 16.85 14.70 -17.26
CA ILE A 64 16.57 13.30 -17.65
C ILE A 64 17.06 12.97 -19.07
N ALA A 65 17.13 13.96 -19.94
CA ALA A 65 17.56 13.77 -21.33
C ALA A 65 19.08 13.54 -21.47
N GLY A 66 19.87 13.81 -20.43
CA GLY A 66 21.34 13.71 -20.46
C GLY A 66 21.94 12.52 -19.68
N GLY A 67 21.17 11.85 -18.82
CA GLY A 67 21.69 10.80 -17.96
C GLY A 67 21.05 9.44 -18.23
N LEU A 68 21.81 8.50 -18.75
CA LEU A 68 21.46 7.07 -18.74
C LEU A 68 21.42 6.59 -17.27
N ILE A 69 20.28 6.77 -16.61
CA ILE A 69 20.03 6.13 -15.32
C ILE A 69 19.88 4.64 -15.60
N SER A 70 20.87 3.87 -15.20
CA SER A 70 20.80 2.41 -15.30
C SER A 70 19.53 1.94 -14.57
N GLY A 71 18.80 0.98 -15.11
CA GLY A 71 17.55 0.49 -14.52
C GLY A 71 17.67 0.08 -13.04
N ALA A 72 18.88 -0.29 -12.60
CA ALA A 72 19.17 -0.61 -11.20
C ALA A 72 19.10 0.62 -10.26
N SER A 73 19.56 1.80 -10.69
CA SER A 73 19.50 3.02 -9.87
C SER A 73 18.07 3.58 -9.75
N ALA A 74 17.28 3.47 -10.83
CA ALA A 74 15.87 3.85 -10.81
C ALA A 74 15.07 2.93 -9.87
N ALA A 75 15.32 1.63 -9.91
CA ALA A 75 14.66 0.67 -9.03
C ALA A 75 15.02 0.91 -7.55
N ALA A 76 16.28 1.19 -7.25
CA ALA A 76 16.71 1.53 -5.88
C ALA A 76 16.07 2.83 -5.39
N GLY A 77 16.03 3.87 -6.23
CA GLY A 77 15.37 5.14 -5.91
C GLY A 77 13.87 4.98 -5.62
N MET A 78 13.17 4.17 -6.41
CA MET A 78 11.77 3.86 -6.16
C MET A 78 11.54 3.10 -4.84
N HIS A 79 12.45 2.21 -4.47
CA HIS A 79 12.34 1.45 -3.23
C HIS A 79 12.45 2.39 -2.02
N VAL A 80 13.48 3.21 -1.99
CA VAL A 80 13.71 4.20 -0.91
C VAL A 80 12.56 5.18 -0.82
N ALA A 81 12.03 5.67 -1.94
CA ALA A 81 10.89 6.58 -1.96
C ALA A 81 9.63 5.94 -1.36
N ARG A 82 9.36 4.68 -1.68
CA ARG A 82 8.23 3.94 -1.13
C ARG A 82 8.35 3.75 0.38
N GLU A 83 9.53 3.38 0.84
CA GLU A 83 9.80 3.20 2.26
C GLU A 83 9.65 4.50 3.03
N SER A 84 10.23 5.59 2.53
CA SER A 84 10.12 6.91 3.17
C SER A 84 8.69 7.42 3.24
N ALA A 85 7.93 7.28 2.16
CA ALA A 85 6.54 7.72 2.12
C ALA A 85 5.64 6.89 3.06
N ALA A 86 5.83 5.57 3.11
CA ALA A 86 5.09 4.72 4.02
C ALA A 86 5.47 4.99 5.49
N ALA A 87 6.77 5.18 5.77
CA ALA A 87 7.28 5.47 7.11
C ALA A 87 6.75 6.80 7.65
N ALA A 88 6.54 7.81 6.81
CA ALA A 88 5.93 9.08 7.19
C ALA A 88 4.49 8.91 7.72
N GLU A 89 3.77 7.88 7.27
CA GLU A 89 2.44 7.50 7.77
C GLU A 89 2.50 6.45 8.89
N GLY A 90 3.69 6.06 9.36
CA GLY A 90 3.87 4.97 10.33
C GLY A 90 3.60 3.58 9.74
N LEU A 91 3.62 3.45 8.41
CA LEU A 91 3.32 2.24 7.67
C LEU A 91 4.59 1.59 7.10
N THR A 92 4.42 0.39 6.59
CA THR A 92 5.37 -0.27 5.67
C THR A 92 4.84 -0.18 4.23
N PRO A 93 5.71 -0.24 3.21
CA PRO A 93 5.28 -0.16 1.80
C PRO A 93 4.31 -1.26 1.38
N VAL A 94 4.45 -2.43 1.98
CA VAL A 94 3.57 -3.58 1.80
C VAL A 94 2.88 -3.89 3.11
N LEU A 95 1.57 -4.06 3.06
CA LEU A 95 0.70 -4.22 4.21
C LEU A 95 -0.11 -5.51 4.08
N LEU A 96 -0.26 -6.22 5.17
CA LEU A 96 -1.30 -7.22 5.33
C LEU A 96 -2.52 -6.55 5.98
N VAL A 97 -3.64 -6.56 5.28
CA VAL A 97 -4.90 -6.01 5.78
C VAL A 97 -5.80 -7.16 6.16
N ALA A 98 -6.29 -7.15 7.38
CA ALA A 98 -7.23 -8.13 7.90
C ALA A 98 -8.54 -7.46 8.34
N LEU A 99 -9.64 -8.14 8.08
CA LEU A 99 -10.97 -7.76 8.56
C LEU A 99 -11.39 -8.72 9.66
N THR A 100 -11.74 -8.17 10.82
CA THR A 100 -12.44 -8.89 11.88
C THR A 100 -13.90 -8.44 11.93
N SER A 101 -14.70 -8.97 12.84
CA SER A 101 -16.09 -8.57 13.02
C SER A 101 -16.25 -7.08 13.40
N ASP A 102 -15.27 -6.50 14.11
CA ASP A 102 -15.35 -5.19 14.75
C ASP A 102 -14.35 -4.17 14.18
N ARG A 103 -13.25 -4.61 13.57
CA ARG A 103 -12.18 -3.69 13.13
C ARG A 103 -11.51 -4.11 11.81
N ILE A 104 -10.87 -3.13 11.19
CA ILE A 104 -9.97 -3.27 10.05
C ILE A 104 -8.56 -3.12 10.60
N VAL A 105 -7.69 -4.10 10.41
CA VAL A 105 -6.34 -4.09 10.96
C VAL A 105 -5.32 -4.06 9.83
N LEU A 106 -4.44 -3.08 9.86
CA LEU A 106 -3.30 -2.96 8.97
C LEU A 106 -2.05 -3.42 9.73
N MET A 107 -1.39 -4.42 9.19
CA MET A 107 -0.19 -5.04 9.77
C MET A 107 0.96 -4.92 8.77
N ASP A 108 2.17 -4.96 9.28
CA ASP A 108 3.35 -5.08 8.44
C ASP A 108 3.32 -6.41 7.66
N TRP A 109 4.01 -6.42 6.53
CA TRP A 109 4.20 -7.63 5.76
C TRP A 109 5.64 -7.72 5.26
N HIS A 110 6.34 -8.76 5.72
CA HIS A 110 7.70 -9.05 5.30
C HIS A 110 7.70 -10.09 4.18
N GLY A 111 7.98 -9.62 2.97
CA GLY A 111 7.96 -10.45 1.77
C GLY A 111 7.32 -9.74 0.58
N ASN A 112 6.94 -10.51 -0.41
CA ASN A 112 6.19 -10.04 -1.57
C ASN A 112 4.74 -10.60 -1.52
N SER A 113 3.92 -10.22 -2.49
CA SER A 113 2.53 -10.69 -2.58
C SER A 113 2.37 -12.20 -2.86
N ALA A 114 3.47 -12.92 -3.10
CA ALA A 114 3.47 -14.35 -3.39
C ALA A 114 4.07 -15.20 -2.27
N SER A 115 4.89 -14.61 -1.38
CA SER A 115 5.54 -15.31 -0.27
C SER A 115 5.87 -14.34 0.87
N GLY A 116 5.78 -14.80 2.10
CA GLY A 116 6.15 -14.05 3.29
C GLY A 116 6.01 -14.92 4.53
N THR A 117 6.56 -14.46 5.64
CA THR A 117 6.59 -15.18 6.92
C THR A 117 5.42 -14.82 7.85
N GLY A 118 4.53 -13.92 7.42
CA GLY A 118 3.43 -13.41 8.24
C GLY A 118 3.70 -12.00 8.78
N PRO A 119 2.71 -11.43 9.47
CA PRO A 119 2.85 -10.14 10.14
C PRO A 119 3.69 -10.29 11.41
N THR A 120 4.40 -9.25 11.79
CA THR A 120 5.14 -9.16 13.05
C THR A 120 4.63 -8.04 13.94
N ARG A 121 3.89 -7.08 13.38
CA ARG A 121 3.39 -5.91 14.10
C ARG A 121 2.07 -5.41 13.52
N GLU A 122 1.14 -5.07 14.40
CA GLU A 122 -0.01 -4.22 14.07
C GLU A 122 0.49 -2.77 13.92
N LEU A 123 0.16 -2.13 12.81
CA LEU A 123 0.54 -0.75 12.50
C LEU A 123 -0.58 0.21 12.85
N ILE A 124 -1.77 -0.04 12.30
CA ILE A 124 -2.96 0.78 12.51
C ILE A 124 -4.18 -0.12 12.54
N SER A 125 -5.14 0.20 13.40
CA SER A 125 -6.49 -0.38 13.33
C SER A 125 -7.57 0.69 13.29
N PHE A 126 -8.68 0.35 12.64
CA PHE A 126 -9.86 1.19 12.46
C PHE A 126 -11.10 0.44 12.91
N PRO A 127 -11.96 1.01 13.80
CA PRO A 127 -13.24 0.41 14.14
C PRO A 127 -14.18 0.39 12.92
N ARG A 128 -14.68 -0.78 12.52
CA ARG A 128 -15.54 -0.90 11.32
C ARG A 128 -16.83 -0.08 11.42
N ALA A 129 -17.40 0.03 12.61
CA ALA A 129 -18.68 0.70 12.81
C ALA A 129 -18.65 2.22 12.59
N THR A 130 -17.49 2.87 12.79
CA THR A 130 -17.35 4.33 12.73
C THR A 130 -16.45 4.83 11.62
N THR A 131 -15.67 3.95 11.02
CA THR A 131 -14.74 4.32 9.96
C THR A 131 -15.47 4.57 8.64
N GLN A 132 -15.27 5.74 8.08
CA GLN A 132 -15.71 6.07 6.72
C GLN A 132 -14.73 5.48 5.72
N MET A 133 -15.27 4.85 4.69
CA MET A 133 -14.49 4.22 3.63
C MET A 133 -14.79 4.86 2.28
N THR A 134 -13.75 5.33 1.61
CA THR A 134 -13.87 5.87 0.25
C THR A 134 -13.12 4.97 -0.72
N PHE A 135 -13.84 4.52 -1.75
CA PHE A 135 -13.29 3.67 -2.80
C PHE A 135 -12.94 4.51 -4.03
N GLY A 136 -11.76 4.25 -4.59
CA GLY A 136 -11.27 4.93 -5.78
C GLY A 136 -10.38 4.04 -6.63
N ARG A 137 -9.81 4.63 -7.67
CA ARG A 137 -8.85 3.98 -8.57
C ARG A 137 -7.61 4.84 -8.75
N VAL A 138 -6.46 4.18 -8.84
CA VAL A 138 -5.19 4.79 -9.26
C VAL A 138 -4.64 3.94 -10.40
N GLY A 139 -4.87 4.37 -11.64
CA GLY A 139 -4.61 3.55 -12.81
C GLY A 139 -5.42 2.25 -12.78
N ALA A 140 -4.75 1.11 -12.89
CA ALA A 140 -5.36 -0.22 -12.82
C ALA A 140 -5.60 -0.72 -11.38
N ASN A 141 -5.13 0.03 -10.36
CA ASN A 141 -5.24 -0.38 -8.97
C ASN A 141 -6.51 0.16 -8.33
N ARG A 142 -7.07 -0.60 -7.39
CA ARG A 142 -8.11 -0.13 -6.48
C ARG A 142 -7.47 0.57 -5.30
N LYS A 143 -8.01 1.71 -4.92
CA LYS A 143 -7.63 2.47 -3.72
C LYS A 143 -8.79 2.44 -2.73
N VAL A 144 -8.48 2.21 -1.46
CA VAL A 144 -9.42 2.41 -0.35
C VAL A 144 -8.79 3.39 0.63
N THR A 145 -9.54 4.38 1.02
CA THR A 145 -9.16 5.32 2.07
C THR A 145 -10.05 5.07 3.28
N PHE A 146 -9.44 4.92 4.43
CA PHE A 146 -10.07 4.78 5.74
C PHE A 146 -9.93 6.11 6.48
N ASP A 147 -11.02 6.57 7.08
CA ASP A 147 -11.07 7.79 7.89
C ASP A 147 -11.94 7.53 9.13
N ASP A 148 -11.38 7.61 10.32
CA ASP A 148 -12.09 7.45 11.58
C ASP A 148 -12.35 8.80 12.29
N GLY A 149 -12.07 9.92 11.61
CA GLY A 149 -12.17 11.27 12.11
C GLY A 149 -10.96 11.75 12.92
N VAL A 150 -10.00 10.86 13.22
CA VAL A 150 -8.74 11.16 13.92
C VAL A 150 -7.55 10.95 13.01
N LYS A 151 -7.59 9.89 12.23
CA LYS A 151 -6.53 9.50 11.31
C LYS A 151 -7.13 9.07 9.98
N THR A 152 -6.41 9.36 8.91
CA THR A 152 -6.75 8.96 7.54
C THR A 152 -5.61 8.17 6.95
N THR A 153 -5.90 7.02 6.39
CA THR A 153 -4.90 6.16 5.74
C THR A 153 -5.48 5.55 4.48
N SER A 154 -4.65 5.34 3.47
CA SER A 154 -5.09 4.69 2.24
C SER A 154 -4.25 3.48 1.89
N ILE A 155 -4.91 2.49 1.29
CA ILE A 155 -4.29 1.29 0.73
C ILE A 155 -4.60 1.18 -0.75
N THR A 156 -3.74 0.52 -1.49
CA THR A 156 -3.95 0.23 -2.90
C THR A 156 -3.62 -1.22 -3.22
N GLY A 157 -4.40 -1.80 -4.12
CA GLY A 157 -4.22 -3.19 -4.54
C GLY A 157 -4.51 -3.40 -6.02
N ALA A 158 -3.61 -4.08 -6.72
CA ALA A 158 -3.84 -4.54 -8.08
C ALA A 158 -4.78 -5.75 -8.06
N LEU A 159 -5.84 -5.70 -8.88
CA LEU A 159 -6.81 -6.80 -9.05
C LEU A 159 -6.72 -7.45 -10.44
N GLY A 160 -5.74 -7.05 -11.24
CA GLY A 160 -5.55 -7.61 -12.59
C GLY A 160 -5.37 -9.13 -12.59
N TRP A 161 -5.62 -9.74 -13.73
CA TRP A 161 -5.56 -11.20 -13.88
C TRP A 161 -4.19 -11.81 -13.58
N LEU A 162 -3.12 -11.05 -13.77
CA LEU A 162 -1.73 -11.43 -13.43
C LEU A 162 -1.33 -11.09 -11.97
N SER A 163 -2.21 -10.45 -11.20
CA SER A 163 -1.88 -10.05 -9.84
C SER A 163 -1.88 -11.23 -8.89
N SER A 164 -0.74 -11.50 -8.26
CA SER A 164 -0.63 -12.46 -7.16
C SER A 164 -1.46 -12.01 -5.95
N GLY A 165 -2.05 -12.98 -5.23
CA GLY A 165 -2.86 -12.70 -4.04
C GLY A 165 -4.15 -11.90 -4.30
N LYS A 166 -4.65 -11.91 -5.55
CA LYS A 166 -5.88 -11.17 -5.93
C LYS A 166 -7.12 -11.62 -5.15
N GLU A 167 -7.20 -12.91 -4.80
CA GLU A 167 -8.35 -13.46 -4.07
C GLU A 167 -8.49 -12.83 -2.69
N GLY A 168 -7.43 -12.82 -1.90
CA GLY A 168 -7.45 -12.16 -0.59
C GLY A 168 -7.78 -10.68 -0.67
N LYS A 169 -7.24 -9.97 -1.69
CA LYS A 169 -7.59 -8.56 -1.93
C LYS A 169 -9.07 -8.38 -2.25
N ARG A 170 -9.64 -9.26 -3.08
CA ARG A 170 -11.07 -9.23 -3.43
C ARG A 170 -11.94 -9.50 -2.22
N ASP A 171 -11.57 -10.47 -1.39
CA ASP A 171 -12.31 -10.82 -0.19
C ASP A 171 -12.31 -9.64 0.81
N VAL A 172 -11.17 -9.00 1.02
CA VAL A 172 -11.08 -7.77 1.82
C VAL A 172 -11.97 -6.67 1.24
N LEU A 173 -11.82 -6.35 -0.06
CA LEU A 173 -12.61 -5.28 -0.69
C LEU A 173 -14.11 -5.56 -0.62
N ARG A 174 -14.53 -6.81 -0.83
CA ARG A 174 -15.94 -7.24 -0.70
C ARG A 174 -16.43 -7.09 0.75
N GLY A 175 -15.64 -7.52 1.72
CA GLY A 175 -15.94 -7.38 3.15
C GLY A 175 -16.02 -5.92 3.60
N LEU A 176 -15.35 -5.00 2.89
CA LEU A 176 -15.45 -3.55 3.09
C LEU A 176 -16.65 -2.91 2.36
N GLY A 177 -17.42 -3.68 1.57
CA GLY A 177 -18.59 -3.18 0.84
C GLY A 177 -18.31 -2.66 -0.57
N SER A 178 -17.14 -2.96 -1.15
CA SER A 178 -16.88 -2.65 -2.56
C SER A 178 -17.73 -3.55 -3.47
N THR A 179 -18.51 -2.95 -4.35
CA THR A 179 -19.33 -3.66 -5.36
C THR A 179 -18.56 -3.98 -6.65
N ASP A 180 -17.40 -3.41 -6.83
CA ASP A 180 -16.59 -3.42 -8.05
C ASP A 180 -15.38 -4.39 -7.97
N CYS A 181 -15.52 -5.57 -7.39
CA CYS A 181 -14.43 -6.56 -7.21
C CYS A 181 -14.47 -7.70 -8.20
#